data_931a1a46aea8c4ef3d265549ca70e669
#
_entry.id   931a1a46aea8c4ef3d265549ca70e669
#
_cell.length_a   1.000
_cell.length_b   1.000
_cell.length_c   1.000
_cell.angle_alpha   90.00
_cell.angle_beta   90.00
_cell.angle_gamma   90.00
#
_symmetry.space_group_name_H-M   'P 1'
#
loop_
_entity.id
_entity.type
_entity.pdbx_description
1 polymer ?
#
loop_
_entity_poly.entity_id
_entity_poly.type
_entity_poly.pdbx_seq_one_letter_code
_entity_poly.pdbx_strand_id
1 'polypeptide(L)'
;MKKTLIVAAMMALVATGASAKTAKDSAAIAKNKPVFTVVKQNPITSIKDQNRSGTCWAYSTLSFFESEILKKTGKTYDLCEMYVANKTYMDRATMAVRMHGDVSFSEGGSAYDVLYALQHYGIVPENAMPAPGTLTGDSLANFGEFFNVMTPYVEAVAKSKAKKISTAWKSGLQGIIDSYIGETPEKFTYEGKQYTPETFCKSLGINLDDYVSITSYTHHPMWSKFAVEVQDNWRWPLSYNVPMEDLCKIIDNAVNNGYTVAWGGDVTEDGFTRKGLGIAYDIKKVRSMAGTDADRWFKLSKSEKNVKLDSLGVNAPEIVPTQKMRQDAFDNWETTDDHGMHIYGIAKDQNGKEYYMVKNSWGEYGDYKGTWYMTKAFVAYKTMDFMVNKNAIPKDIRKKLGI
;
A
#
# COMPACT_ATOMS: atom_id res chain seq x y z
N MET A 1 56.80 29.40 -2.20
CA MET A 1 56.61 28.19 -1.38
C MET A 1 55.62 28.34 -0.18
N LYS A 2 55.38 29.53 0.39
CA LYS A 2 54.43 29.69 1.54
C LYS A 2 52.94 29.69 1.20
N LYS A 3 52.53 29.99 -0.04
CA LYS A 3 51.09 29.98 -0.43
C LYS A 3 50.53 28.57 -0.72
N THR A 4 51.36 27.63 -1.13
CA THR A 4 50.93 26.25 -1.44
C THR A 4 50.70 25.41 -0.19
N LEU A 5 51.41 25.70 0.92
CA LEU A 5 51.21 25.00 2.19
C LEU A 5 49.90 25.40 2.89
N ILE A 6 49.41 26.64 2.71
CA ILE A 6 48.18 27.10 3.33
C ILE A 6 46.96 26.45 2.64
N VAL A 7 46.97 26.25 1.35
CA VAL A 7 45.89 25.59 0.57
C VAL A 7 45.80 24.09 0.94
N ALA A 8 46.94 23.41 1.08
CA ALA A 8 47.00 22.02 1.50
C ALA A 8 46.48 21.80 2.94
N ALA A 9 46.79 22.72 3.86
CA ALA A 9 46.30 22.67 5.23
C ALA A 9 44.78 22.92 5.33
N MET A 10 44.21 23.85 4.51
CA MET A 10 42.76 24.07 4.46
C MET A 10 42.02 22.90 3.84
N MET A 11 42.53 22.25 2.79
CA MET A 11 41.92 21.06 2.22
C MET A 11 42.00 19.87 3.18
N ALA A 12 43.07 19.69 3.93
CA ALA A 12 43.16 18.63 4.94
C ALA A 12 42.21 18.85 6.13
N LEU A 13 41.98 20.09 6.56
CA LEU A 13 41.00 20.38 7.62
C LEU A 13 39.56 20.18 7.15
N VAL A 14 39.22 20.48 5.92
CA VAL A 14 37.89 20.25 5.34
C VAL A 14 37.63 18.76 5.14
N ALA A 15 38.61 18.01 4.66
CA ALA A 15 38.50 16.56 4.48
C ALA A 15 38.39 15.80 5.81
N THR A 16 39.13 16.21 6.85
CA THR A 16 39.03 15.60 8.19
C THR A 16 37.72 15.95 8.90
N GLY A 17 37.21 17.16 8.71
CA GLY A 17 35.89 17.58 9.24
C GLY A 17 34.71 16.84 8.62
N ALA A 18 34.73 16.63 7.33
CA ALA A 18 33.70 15.86 6.60
C ALA A 18 33.76 14.37 7.00
N SER A 19 34.95 13.79 7.09
CA SER A 19 35.15 12.38 7.50
C SER A 19 34.75 12.13 8.96
N ALA A 20 35.02 13.04 9.85
CA ALA A 20 34.63 12.94 11.28
C ALA A 20 33.10 13.09 11.45
N LYS A 21 32.44 13.93 10.63
CA LYS A 21 31.01 14.12 10.68
C LYS A 21 30.25 12.87 10.15
N THR A 22 30.72 12.27 9.07
CA THR A 22 30.14 11.01 8.54
C THR A 22 30.35 9.83 9.49
N ALA A 23 31.48 9.73 10.17
CA ALA A 23 31.71 8.69 11.17
C ALA A 23 30.79 8.85 12.40
N LYS A 24 30.57 10.09 12.86
CA LYS A 24 29.63 10.38 13.95
C LYS A 24 28.18 10.06 13.58
N ASP A 25 27.76 10.40 12.39
CA ASP A 25 26.41 10.07 11.89
C ASP A 25 26.24 8.55 11.77
N SER A 26 27.23 7.82 11.25
CA SER A 26 27.19 6.36 11.13
C SER A 26 27.11 5.68 12.51
N ALA A 27 27.86 6.15 13.50
CA ALA A 27 27.78 5.64 14.87
C ALA A 27 26.42 5.93 15.52
N ALA A 28 25.84 7.11 15.29
CA ALA A 28 24.52 7.47 15.80
C ALA A 28 23.43 6.61 15.14
N ILE A 29 23.49 6.39 13.83
CA ILE A 29 22.57 5.51 13.08
C ILE A 29 22.64 4.09 13.65
N ALA A 30 23.83 3.52 13.84
CA ALA A 30 23.98 2.19 14.39
C ALA A 30 23.42 2.07 15.81
N LYS A 31 23.68 3.07 16.66
CA LYS A 31 23.20 3.10 18.07
C LYS A 31 21.67 3.23 18.17
N ASN A 32 21.08 4.04 17.33
CA ASN A 32 19.65 4.39 17.40
C ASN A 32 18.77 3.56 16.44
N LYS A 33 19.38 2.61 15.71
CA LYS A 33 18.63 1.72 14.81
C LYS A 33 17.56 0.96 15.59
N PRO A 34 16.32 0.89 15.10
CA PRO A 34 15.28 0.09 15.72
C PRO A 34 15.65 -1.40 15.80
N VAL A 35 15.46 -1.99 16.97
CA VAL A 35 15.54 -3.43 17.22
C VAL A 35 14.16 -3.86 17.67
N PHE A 36 13.50 -4.69 16.86
CA PHE A 36 12.12 -5.05 17.10
C PHE A 36 11.99 -6.40 17.82
N THR A 37 11.09 -6.41 18.81
CA THR A 37 10.59 -7.63 19.46
C THR A 37 9.14 -7.83 19.00
N VAL A 38 8.86 -8.98 18.40
CA VAL A 38 7.51 -9.33 17.96
C VAL A 38 6.61 -9.59 19.17
N VAL A 39 5.50 -8.87 19.26
CA VAL A 39 4.45 -9.04 20.28
C VAL A 39 3.41 -10.03 19.79
N LYS A 40 2.94 -9.86 18.57
CA LYS A 40 1.96 -10.71 17.91
C LYS A 40 2.23 -10.75 16.42
N GLN A 41 2.20 -11.94 15.84
CA GLN A 41 2.33 -12.13 14.39
C GLN A 41 1.32 -13.17 13.94
N ASN A 42 0.54 -12.84 12.93
CA ASN A 42 -0.37 -13.77 12.26
C ASN A 42 0.32 -14.35 11.01
N PRO A 43 -0.03 -15.57 10.61
CA PRO A 43 0.56 -16.18 9.42
C PRO A 43 0.24 -15.40 8.15
N ILE A 44 1.25 -15.27 7.31
CA ILE A 44 1.16 -14.68 5.96
C ILE A 44 1.78 -15.61 4.94
N THR A 45 1.42 -15.44 3.69
CA THR A 45 2.06 -16.07 2.53
C THR A 45 3.37 -15.38 2.17
N SER A 46 4.13 -15.89 1.19
CA SER A 46 5.39 -15.32 0.72
C SER A 46 5.24 -13.85 0.31
N ILE A 47 6.32 -13.08 0.45
CA ILE A 47 6.39 -11.71 -0.05
C ILE A 47 6.61 -11.76 -1.55
N LYS A 48 5.74 -11.07 -2.31
CA LYS A 48 5.81 -10.95 -3.76
C LYS A 48 6.41 -9.61 -4.18
N ASP A 49 6.73 -9.48 -5.46
CA ASP A 49 7.25 -8.24 -6.05
C ASP A 49 6.38 -7.78 -7.20
N GLN A 50 5.60 -6.71 -6.98
CA GLN A 50 4.82 -6.04 -8.03
C GLN A 50 5.71 -5.30 -9.05
N ASN A 51 6.97 -5.05 -8.71
CA ASN A 51 7.95 -4.32 -9.50
C ASN A 51 7.39 -2.98 -10.04
N ARG A 52 7.40 -2.78 -11.35
CA ARG A 52 6.94 -1.57 -12.03
C ARG A 52 5.50 -1.69 -12.53
N SER A 53 4.61 -2.17 -11.67
CA SER A 53 3.16 -2.16 -11.91
C SER A 53 2.46 -1.41 -10.79
N GLY A 54 1.44 -0.64 -11.09
CA GLY A 54 0.60 0.05 -10.12
C GLY A 54 -0.45 -0.89 -9.48
N THR A 55 -0.08 -2.15 -9.21
CA THR A 55 -1.00 -3.20 -8.74
C THR A 55 -0.88 -3.51 -7.25
N CYS A 56 -0.29 -2.59 -6.44
CA CYS A 56 -0.17 -2.74 -5.00
C CYS A 56 -1.50 -3.12 -4.32
N TRP A 57 -2.61 -2.56 -4.78
CA TRP A 57 -3.96 -2.86 -4.31
C TRP A 57 -4.33 -4.35 -4.49
N ALA A 58 -3.94 -4.98 -5.61
CA ALA A 58 -4.18 -6.39 -5.87
C ALA A 58 -3.28 -7.27 -4.99
N TYR A 59 -1.96 -6.99 -4.96
CA TYR A 59 -0.99 -7.73 -4.16
C TYR A 59 -1.30 -7.69 -2.67
N SER A 60 -1.57 -6.51 -2.12
CA SER A 60 -1.86 -6.36 -0.69
C SER A 60 -3.15 -7.05 -0.28
N THR A 61 -4.19 -6.91 -1.10
CA THR A 61 -5.51 -7.44 -0.76
C THR A 61 -5.61 -8.93 -1.02
N LEU A 62 -4.98 -9.48 -2.06
CA LEU A 62 -4.91 -10.94 -2.22
C LEU A 62 -4.08 -11.56 -1.10
N SER A 63 -2.96 -10.95 -0.71
CA SER A 63 -2.19 -11.38 0.46
C SER A 63 -3.02 -11.41 1.74
N PHE A 64 -3.90 -10.43 1.93
CA PHE A 64 -4.87 -10.41 3.02
C PHE A 64 -5.86 -11.59 2.91
N PHE A 65 -6.48 -11.83 1.75
CA PHE A 65 -7.39 -12.96 1.56
C PHE A 65 -6.69 -14.31 1.71
N GLU A 66 -5.46 -14.45 1.25
CA GLU A 66 -4.64 -15.65 1.49
C GLU A 66 -4.45 -15.94 2.97
N SER A 67 -4.22 -14.91 3.79
CA SER A 67 -4.14 -15.04 5.26
C SER A 67 -5.48 -15.40 5.90
N GLU A 68 -6.59 -14.86 5.41
CA GLU A 68 -7.96 -15.21 5.85
C GLU A 68 -8.28 -16.68 5.52
N ILE A 69 -7.90 -17.15 4.32
CA ILE A 69 -8.05 -18.55 3.91
C ILE A 69 -7.18 -19.45 4.79
N LEU A 70 -5.90 -19.08 4.97
CA LEU A 70 -4.97 -19.82 5.82
C LEU A 70 -5.49 -19.96 7.26
N LYS A 71 -5.97 -18.84 7.84
CA LYS A 71 -6.58 -18.84 9.17
C LYS A 71 -7.77 -19.80 9.25
N LYS A 72 -8.62 -19.83 8.24
CA LYS A 72 -9.87 -20.60 8.25
C LYS A 72 -9.65 -22.08 7.93
N THR A 73 -8.76 -22.39 7.00
CA THR A 73 -8.62 -23.72 6.41
C THR A 73 -7.34 -24.44 6.82
N GLY A 74 -6.33 -23.73 7.30
CA GLY A 74 -4.97 -24.23 7.53
C GLY A 74 -4.19 -24.45 6.24
N LYS A 75 -4.72 -24.08 5.06
CA LYS A 75 -4.09 -24.29 3.75
C LYS A 75 -3.57 -22.95 3.20
N THR A 76 -2.37 -23.02 2.61
CA THR A 76 -1.77 -21.90 1.89
C THR A 76 -2.19 -21.94 0.42
N TYR A 77 -2.58 -20.79 -0.10
CA TYR A 77 -2.86 -20.59 -1.51
C TYR A 77 -2.02 -19.42 -2.01
N ASP A 78 -1.70 -19.46 -3.29
CA ASP A 78 -1.04 -18.42 -4.05
C ASP A 78 -2.01 -17.93 -5.13
N LEU A 79 -2.65 -16.78 -4.89
CA LEU A 79 -3.73 -16.25 -5.73
C LEU A 79 -3.16 -15.28 -6.78
N CYS A 80 -3.72 -15.30 -7.99
CA CYS A 80 -3.18 -14.56 -9.13
C CYS A 80 -3.63 -13.11 -9.15
N GLU A 81 -2.71 -12.17 -8.94
CA GLU A 81 -2.95 -10.73 -9.04
C GLU A 81 -3.27 -10.30 -10.46
N MET A 82 -2.64 -10.93 -11.45
CA MET A 82 -2.85 -10.59 -12.86
C MET A 82 -4.26 -10.96 -13.34
N TYR A 83 -4.88 -11.99 -12.78
CA TYR A 83 -6.29 -12.31 -13.03
C TYR A 83 -7.20 -11.15 -12.57
N VAL A 84 -7.00 -10.68 -11.36
CA VAL A 84 -7.78 -9.56 -10.80
C VAL A 84 -7.54 -8.28 -11.60
N ALA A 85 -6.27 -7.99 -11.94
CA ALA A 85 -5.91 -6.82 -12.74
C ALA A 85 -6.57 -6.85 -14.13
N ASN A 86 -6.56 -7.99 -14.83
CA ASN A 86 -7.20 -8.17 -16.13
C ASN A 86 -8.69 -7.79 -16.08
N LYS A 87 -9.44 -8.36 -15.13
CA LYS A 87 -10.88 -8.09 -14.96
C LYS A 87 -11.14 -6.64 -14.57
N THR A 88 -10.36 -6.10 -13.63
CA THR A 88 -10.54 -4.75 -13.11
C THR A 88 -10.24 -3.68 -14.16
N TYR A 89 -9.20 -3.84 -14.99
CA TYR A 89 -8.89 -2.86 -16.04
C TYR A 89 -9.96 -2.80 -17.11
N MET A 90 -10.56 -3.92 -17.50
CA MET A 90 -11.71 -3.93 -18.42
C MET A 90 -12.92 -3.19 -17.82
N ASP A 91 -13.20 -3.41 -16.54
CA ASP A 91 -14.30 -2.74 -15.85
C ASP A 91 -14.05 -1.23 -15.72
N ARG A 92 -12.83 -0.82 -15.32
CA ARG A 92 -12.46 0.59 -15.16
C ARG A 92 -12.52 1.32 -16.50
N ALA A 93 -12.04 0.69 -17.57
CA ALA A 93 -12.18 1.24 -18.92
C ALA A 93 -13.65 1.37 -19.33
N THR A 94 -14.48 0.38 -19.00
CA THR A 94 -15.91 0.44 -19.28
C THR A 94 -16.58 1.59 -18.51
N MET A 95 -16.19 1.82 -17.26
CA MET A 95 -16.66 2.95 -16.47
C MET A 95 -16.19 4.28 -17.06
N ALA A 96 -14.90 4.42 -17.38
CA ALA A 96 -14.35 5.62 -18.02
C ALA A 96 -15.08 5.99 -19.31
N VAL A 97 -15.38 5.00 -20.16
CA VAL A 97 -16.15 5.21 -21.40
C VAL A 97 -17.59 5.63 -21.11
N ARG A 98 -18.28 4.99 -20.15
CA ARG A 98 -19.64 5.37 -19.73
C ARG A 98 -19.73 6.78 -19.16
N MET A 99 -18.68 7.20 -18.46
CA MET A 99 -18.56 8.54 -17.84
C MET A 99 -17.92 9.57 -18.77
N HIS A 100 -17.77 9.26 -20.05
CA HIS A 100 -17.20 10.15 -21.07
C HIS A 100 -15.79 10.68 -20.73
N GLY A 101 -15.03 9.93 -19.93
CA GLY A 101 -13.67 10.27 -19.50
C GLY A 101 -13.59 11.07 -18.20
N ASP A 102 -14.71 11.34 -17.52
CA ASP A 102 -14.72 12.02 -16.22
C ASP A 102 -14.28 11.11 -15.06
N VAL A 103 -14.24 9.79 -15.26
CA VAL A 103 -13.57 8.84 -14.38
C VAL A 103 -12.21 8.49 -14.97
N SER A 104 -11.14 8.67 -14.19
CA SER A 104 -9.78 8.41 -14.64
C SER A 104 -9.57 6.91 -14.92
N PHE A 105 -8.83 6.62 -15.99
CA PHE A 105 -8.33 5.30 -16.28
C PHE A 105 -6.84 5.24 -15.92
N SER A 106 -6.47 4.45 -14.93
CA SER A 106 -5.11 4.34 -14.40
C SER A 106 -4.83 2.92 -13.89
N GLU A 107 -3.57 2.67 -13.50
CA GLU A 107 -3.11 1.38 -12.96
C GLU A 107 -3.64 1.09 -11.55
N GLY A 108 -3.94 2.13 -10.78
CA GLY A 108 -4.37 2.03 -9.40
C GLY A 108 -5.72 1.33 -9.22
N GLY A 109 -6.06 1.06 -7.99
CA GLY A 109 -7.31 0.45 -7.56
C GLY A 109 -7.36 0.34 -6.05
N SER A 110 -8.45 -0.18 -5.53
CA SER A 110 -8.71 -0.31 -4.10
C SER A 110 -8.85 -1.77 -3.66
N ALA A 111 -8.82 -2.01 -2.35
CA ALA A 111 -9.12 -3.34 -1.80
C ALA A 111 -10.50 -3.85 -2.23
N TYR A 112 -11.45 -2.94 -2.48
CA TYR A 112 -12.78 -3.31 -2.97
C TYR A 112 -12.75 -3.87 -4.39
N ASP A 113 -11.83 -3.44 -5.25
CA ASP A 113 -11.73 -4.01 -6.61
C ASP A 113 -11.39 -5.49 -6.58
N VAL A 114 -10.53 -5.91 -5.64
CA VAL A 114 -10.24 -7.33 -5.42
C VAL A 114 -11.47 -8.07 -4.88
N LEU A 115 -12.13 -7.54 -3.85
CA LEU A 115 -13.36 -8.13 -3.31
C LEU A 115 -14.42 -8.26 -4.40
N TYR A 116 -14.61 -7.22 -5.21
CA TYR A 116 -15.54 -7.22 -6.33
C TYR A 116 -15.17 -8.32 -7.36
N ALA A 117 -13.89 -8.43 -7.72
CA ALA A 117 -13.44 -9.45 -8.66
C ALA A 117 -13.71 -10.86 -8.13
N LEU A 118 -13.44 -11.14 -6.86
CA LEU A 118 -13.72 -12.42 -6.21
C LEU A 118 -15.23 -12.75 -6.22
N GLN A 119 -16.07 -11.74 -5.97
CA GLN A 119 -17.53 -11.90 -5.93
C GLN A 119 -18.16 -12.13 -7.32
N HIS A 120 -17.63 -11.47 -8.35
CA HIS A 120 -18.27 -11.43 -9.68
C HIS A 120 -17.57 -12.27 -10.75
N TYR A 121 -16.25 -12.49 -10.61
CA TYR A 121 -15.44 -13.22 -11.59
C TYR A 121 -14.76 -14.45 -11.01
N GLY A 122 -14.75 -14.59 -9.67
CA GLY A 122 -13.97 -15.62 -9.01
C GLY A 122 -12.48 -15.26 -8.94
N ILE A 123 -11.64 -16.30 -8.83
CA ILE A 123 -10.18 -16.17 -8.75
C ILE A 123 -9.52 -17.44 -9.30
N VAL A 124 -8.27 -17.33 -9.70
CA VAL A 124 -7.43 -18.46 -10.10
C VAL A 124 -6.15 -18.51 -9.27
N PRO A 125 -5.49 -19.66 -9.12
CA PRO A 125 -4.16 -19.71 -8.53
C PRO A 125 -3.13 -19.07 -9.48
N GLU A 126 -2.01 -18.59 -8.93
CA GLU A 126 -0.96 -17.87 -9.68
C GLU A 126 -0.50 -18.66 -10.92
N ASN A 127 -0.31 -19.98 -10.79
CA ASN A 127 0.17 -20.83 -11.87
C ASN A 127 -0.87 -21.12 -12.98
N ALA A 128 -2.08 -20.60 -12.88
CA ALA A 128 -3.07 -20.72 -13.95
C ALA A 128 -2.98 -19.60 -15.01
N MET A 129 -2.11 -18.61 -14.76
CA MET A 129 -1.80 -17.54 -15.72
C MET A 129 -0.28 -17.44 -15.96
N PRO A 130 0.16 -16.78 -17.05
CA PRO A 130 1.57 -16.48 -17.24
C PRO A 130 2.15 -15.69 -16.06
N ALA A 131 3.38 -16.04 -15.65
CA ALA A 131 4.06 -15.27 -14.61
C ALA A 131 4.24 -13.81 -15.04
N PRO A 132 4.04 -12.83 -14.12
CA PRO A 132 4.10 -11.40 -14.44
C PRO A 132 5.40 -11.00 -15.16
N GLY A 133 5.28 -10.28 -16.28
CA GLY A 133 6.41 -9.83 -17.10
C GLY A 133 6.84 -10.79 -18.20
N THR A 134 6.48 -12.08 -18.14
CA THR A 134 7.00 -13.07 -19.12
C THR A 134 6.53 -12.82 -20.55
N LEU A 135 5.32 -12.29 -20.75
CA LEU A 135 4.78 -11.98 -22.07
C LEU A 135 5.47 -10.79 -22.74
N THR A 136 6.08 -9.91 -21.97
CA THR A 136 6.87 -8.76 -22.45
C THR A 136 8.37 -9.04 -22.50
N GLY A 137 8.78 -10.24 -22.06
CA GLY A 137 10.20 -10.62 -21.98
C GLY A 137 10.91 -10.11 -20.72
N ASP A 138 10.16 -9.56 -19.77
CA ASP A 138 10.67 -9.13 -18.47
C ASP A 138 10.64 -10.29 -17.46
N SER A 139 11.46 -10.20 -16.43
CA SER A 139 11.46 -11.18 -15.31
C SER A 139 10.40 -10.90 -14.27
N LEU A 140 9.84 -9.67 -14.23
CA LEU A 140 8.80 -9.20 -13.32
C LEU A 140 7.89 -8.21 -14.07
N ALA A 141 6.71 -7.92 -13.51
CA ALA A 141 5.75 -7.01 -14.11
C ALA A 141 6.35 -5.62 -14.42
N ASN A 142 6.09 -5.12 -15.63
CA ASN A 142 6.47 -3.78 -16.08
C ASN A 142 5.35 -3.20 -16.94
N PHE A 143 4.57 -2.31 -16.35
CA PHE A 143 3.35 -1.76 -16.99
C PHE A 143 3.58 -0.44 -17.72
N GLY A 144 4.82 0.05 -17.81
CA GLY A 144 5.12 1.32 -18.47
C GLY A 144 4.68 1.36 -19.93
N GLU A 145 5.01 0.33 -20.74
CA GLU A 145 4.54 0.22 -22.12
C GLU A 145 3.05 -0.06 -22.19
N PHE A 146 2.57 -0.98 -21.37
CA PHE A 146 1.17 -1.42 -21.34
C PHE A 146 0.21 -0.23 -21.14
N PHE A 147 0.44 0.62 -20.14
CA PHE A 147 -0.42 1.78 -19.91
C PHE A 147 -0.21 2.91 -20.90
N ASN A 148 1.00 3.05 -21.46
CA ASN A 148 1.23 3.99 -22.58
C ASN A 148 0.42 3.64 -23.82
N VAL A 149 0.05 2.37 -24.03
CA VAL A 149 -0.83 1.92 -25.12
C VAL A 149 -2.30 1.99 -24.68
N MET A 150 -2.62 1.48 -23.51
CA MET A 150 -3.99 1.28 -23.06
C MET A 150 -4.71 2.58 -22.71
N THR A 151 -4.03 3.52 -22.03
CA THR A 151 -4.65 4.79 -21.61
C THR A 151 -5.10 5.63 -22.80
N PRO A 152 -4.28 5.93 -23.81
CA PRO A 152 -4.74 6.67 -24.99
C PRO A 152 -5.85 5.92 -25.76
N TYR A 153 -5.82 4.59 -25.80
CA TYR A 153 -6.88 3.81 -26.43
C TYR A 153 -8.24 4.04 -25.75
N VAL A 154 -8.29 3.91 -24.41
CA VAL A 154 -9.51 4.12 -23.64
C VAL A 154 -9.98 5.58 -23.76
N GLU A 155 -9.07 6.55 -23.66
CA GLU A 155 -9.40 7.97 -23.80
C GLU A 155 -9.96 8.33 -25.18
N ALA A 156 -9.40 7.77 -26.26
CA ALA A 156 -9.90 7.98 -27.62
C ALA A 156 -11.36 7.50 -27.77
N VAL A 157 -11.71 6.40 -27.11
CA VAL A 157 -13.09 5.89 -27.09
C VAL A 157 -13.98 6.77 -26.21
N ALA A 158 -13.55 7.07 -24.99
CA ALA A 158 -14.32 7.83 -24.01
C ALA A 158 -14.64 9.26 -24.48
N LYS A 159 -13.68 9.90 -25.17
CA LYS A 159 -13.82 11.28 -25.70
C LYS A 159 -14.28 11.33 -27.16
N SER A 160 -14.81 10.22 -27.69
CA SER A 160 -15.32 10.15 -29.07
C SER A 160 -16.46 11.15 -29.31
N LYS A 161 -16.40 11.87 -30.44
CA LYS A 161 -17.48 12.79 -30.88
C LYS A 161 -18.61 12.08 -31.64
N ALA A 162 -18.53 10.77 -31.81
CA ALA A 162 -19.58 10.00 -32.49
C ALA A 162 -20.85 9.97 -31.66
N LYS A 163 -22.01 10.12 -32.32
CA LYS A 163 -23.32 10.00 -31.65
C LYS A 163 -23.58 8.60 -31.05
N LYS A 164 -22.91 7.59 -31.63
CA LYS A 164 -23.01 6.19 -31.22
C LYS A 164 -21.66 5.53 -31.46
N ILE A 165 -21.12 4.90 -30.42
CA ILE A 165 -19.92 4.05 -30.53
C ILE A 165 -20.36 2.58 -30.62
N SER A 166 -19.55 1.75 -31.28
CA SER A 166 -19.73 0.29 -31.29
C SER A 166 -19.18 -0.30 -30.00
N THR A 167 -19.44 -1.58 -29.73
CA THR A 167 -18.84 -2.35 -28.63
C THR A 167 -17.50 -3.00 -29.03
N ALA A 168 -17.07 -2.86 -30.29
CA ALA A 168 -15.84 -3.46 -30.79
C ALA A 168 -14.58 -3.03 -30.02
N TRP A 169 -14.58 -1.82 -29.46
CA TRP A 169 -13.47 -1.33 -28.64
C TRP A 169 -13.18 -2.24 -27.43
N LYS A 170 -14.18 -2.94 -26.88
CA LYS A 170 -13.98 -3.86 -25.76
C LYS A 170 -13.13 -5.05 -26.16
N SER A 171 -13.39 -5.65 -27.33
CA SER A 171 -12.57 -6.76 -27.83
C SER A 171 -11.15 -6.29 -28.17
N GLY A 172 -11.00 -5.07 -28.72
CA GLY A 172 -9.70 -4.47 -28.97
C GLY A 172 -8.91 -4.23 -27.68
N LEU A 173 -9.56 -3.67 -26.64
CA LEU A 173 -8.94 -3.46 -25.35
C LEU A 173 -8.59 -4.79 -24.67
N GLN A 174 -9.48 -5.79 -24.70
CA GLN A 174 -9.21 -7.11 -24.14
C GLN A 174 -7.98 -7.75 -24.80
N GLY A 175 -7.86 -7.64 -26.13
CA GLY A 175 -6.67 -8.14 -26.83
C GLY A 175 -5.37 -7.43 -26.40
N ILE A 176 -5.42 -6.12 -26.10
CA ILE A 176 -4.30 -5.40 -25.51
C ILE A 176 -3.98 -5.96 -24.11
N ILE A 177 -4.98 -6.05 -23.23
CA ILE A 177 -4.81 -6.56 -21.86
C ILE A 177 -4.19 -7.98 -21.90
N ASP A 178 -4.75 -8.87 -22.69
CA ASP A 178 -4.31 -10.27 -22.78
C ASP A 178 -2.88 -10.40 -23.32
N SER A 179 -2.47 -9.50 -24.21
CA SER A 179 -1.10 -9.47 -24.77
C SER A 179 -0.04 -9.11 -23.74
N TYR A 180 -0.37 -8.32 -22.71
CA TYR A 180 0.59 -7.84 -21.70
C TYR A 180 0.55 -8.64 -20.40
N ILE A 181 -0.62 -9.08 -19.96
CA ILE A 181 -0.78 -9.75 -18.66
C ILE A 181 -1.40 -11.15 -18.74
N GLY A 182 -1.80 -11.59 -19.92
CA GLY A 182 -2.29 -12.94 -20.19
C GLY A 182 -3.80 -13.08 -20.26
N GLU A 183 -4.24 -14.05 -21.02
CA GLU A 183 -5.65 -14.43 -21.11
C GLU A 183 -6.11 -15.07 -19.80
N THR A 184 -7.33 -14.73 -19.38
CA THR A 184 -7.92 -15.34 -18.18
C THR A 184 -8.53 -16.69 -18.54
N PRO A 185 -8.15 -17.79 -17.83
CA PRO A 185 -8.66 -19.12 -18.16
C PRO A 185 -10.14 -19.27 -17.77
N GLU A 186 -10.95 -19.86 -18.67
CA GLU A 186 -12.32 -20.27 -18.35
C GLU A 186 -12.33 -21.52 -17.43
N LYS A 187 -11.36 -22.40 -17.60
CA LYS A 187 -11.17 -23.64 -16.82
C LYS A 187 -9.69 -23.90 -16.63
N PHE A 188 -9.34 -24.46 -15.49
CA PHE A 188 -7.97 -24.88 -15.17
C PHE A 188 -7.97 -26.07 -14.22
N THR A 189 -6.82 -26.74 -14.11
CA THR A 189 -6.61 -27.86 -13.17
C THR A 189 -5.74 -27.37 -12.01
N TYR A 190 -6.21 -27.58 -10.79
CA TYR A 190 -5.46 -27.29 -9.55
C TYR A 190 -5.54 -28.52 -8.64
N GLU A 191 -4.37 -28.99 -8.15
CA GLU A 191 -4.26 -30.22 -7.34
C GLU A 191 -5.04 -31.42 -7.90
N GLY A 192 -4.97 -31.61 -9.24
CA GLY A 192 -5.62 -32.73 -9.93
C GLY A 192 -7.13 -32.60 -10.14
N LYS A 193 -7.74 -31.50 -9.71
CA LYS A 193 -9.16 -31.23 -9.89
C LYS A 193 -9.39 -30.08 -10.86
N GLN A 194 -10.42 -30.21 -11.73
CA GLN A 194 -10.82 -29.16 -12.65
C GLN A 194 -11.72 -28.13 -11.98
N TYR A 195 -11.46 -26.85 -12.24
CA TYR A 195 -12.20 -25.70 -11.73
C TYR A 195 -12.51 -24.68 -12.83
N THR A 196 -13.56 -23.88 -12.61
CA THR A 196 -13.69 -22.54 -13.17
C THR A 196 -13.23 -21.53 -12.10
N PRO A 197 -12.91 -20.27 -12.45
CA PRO A 197 -12.57 -19.25 -11.47
C PRO A 197 -13.56 -19.13 -10.30
N GLU A 198 -14.87 -19.18 -10.60
CA GLU A 198 -15.92 -19.07 -9.58
C GLU A 198 -15.98 -20.31 -8.67
N THR A 199 -15.82 -21.52 -9.24
CA THR A 199 -15.83 -22.75 -8.43
C THR A 199 -14.59 -22.89 -7.57
N PHE A 200 -13.44 -22.40 -8.05
CA PHE A 200 -12.23 -22.32 -7.26
C PHE A 200 -12.39 -21.33 -6.11
N CYS A 201 -12.86 -20.10 -6.38
CA CYS A 201 -13.14 -19.10 -5.36
C CYS A 201 -14.05 -19.65 -4.25
N LYS A 202 -15.16 -20.31 -4.62
CA LYS A 202 -16.05 -20.96 -3.65
C LYS A 202 -15.36 -22.04 -2.83
N SER A 203 -14.42 -22.79 -3.41
CA SER A 203 -13.68 -23.85 -2.72
C SER A 203 -12.71 -23.34 -1.66
N LEU A 204 -12.33 -22.05 -1.69
CA LEU A 204 -11.46 -21.41 -0.70
C LEU A 204 -12.14 -21.24 0.67
N GLY A 205 -13.48 -21.39 0.71
CA GLY A 205 -14.24 -21.50 1.95
C GLY A 205 -14.41 -20.19 2.73
N ILE A 206 -14.04 -19.03 2.18
CA ILE A 206 -14.30 -17.72 2.77
C ILE A 206 -15.69 -17.20 2.38
N ASN A 207 -16.31 -16.41 3.27
CA ASN A 207 -17.54 -15.70 2.95
C ASN A 207 -17.20 -14.25 2.62
N LEU A 208 -17.34 -13.87 1.37
CA LEU A 208 -16.95 -12.54 0.88
C LEU A 208 -17.81 -11.40 1.45
N ASP A 209 -19.00 -11.70 1.99
CA ASP A 209 -19.84 -10.70 2.66
C ASP A 209 -19.38 -10.36 4.10
N ASP A 210 -18.35 -11.04 4.59
CA ASP A 210 -17.79 -10.78 5.92
C ASP A 210 -16.77 -9.64 5.91
N TYR A 211 -16.43 -9.09 4.75
CA TYR A 211 -15.38 -8.07 4.63
C TYR A 211 -15.97 -6.67 4.43
N VAL A 212 -15.45 -5.72 5.17
CA VAL A 212 -15.91 -4.33 5.17
C VAL A 212 -14.73 -3.37 5.11
N SER A 213 -14.94 -2.19 4.48
CA SER A 213 -13.98 -1.10 4.48
C SER A 213 -14.28 -0.12 5.62
N ILE A 214 -13.21 0.38 6.26
CA ILE A 214 -13.22 1.32 7.38
C ILE A 214 -12.38 2.54 7.01
N THR A 215 -12.90 3.72 7.30
CA THR A 215 -12.21 5.01 7.12
C THR A 215 -12.50 5.96 8.28
N SER A 216 -11.89 7.16 8.28
CA SER A 216 -12.08 8.15 9.34
C SER A 216 -11.91 9.57 8.84
N TYR A 217 -12.99 10.24 8.48
CA TYR A 217 -12.99 11.63 8.02
C TYR A 217 -14.19 12.42 8.55
N THR A 218 -14.01 13.73 8.82
CA THR A 218 -15.02 14.56 9.49
C THR A 218 -15.97 15.28 8.55
N HIS A 219 -15.72 15.30 7.25
CA HIS A 219 -16.62 15.87 6.25
C HIS A 219 -17.88 15.02 6.01
N HIS A 220 -17.90 13.78 6.55
CA HIS A 220 -19.09 12.95 6.67
C HIS A 220 -19.35 12.58 8.14
N PRO A 221 -20.61 12.32 8.54
CA PRO A 221 -20.94 11.94 9.91
C PRO A 221 -20.20 10.68 10.34
N MET A 222 -19.67 10.66 11.58
CA MET A 222 -19.14 9.42 12.16
C MET A 222 -20.27 8.38 12.30
N TRP A 223 -19.90 7.11 12.20
CA TRP A 223 -20.80 5.94 12.25
C TRP A 223 -21.73 5.82 11.04
N SER A 224 -21.50 6.62 9.99
CA SER A 224 -22.17 6.50 8.70
C SER A 224 -21.31 5.74 7.68
N LYS A 225 -21.80 5.61 6.46
CA LYS A 225 -21.06 5.09 5.30
C LYS A 225 -20.99 6.17 4.24
N PHE A 226 -19.84 6.27 3.58
CA PHE A 226 -19.67 7.08 2.39
C PHE A 226 -18.58 6.50 1.48
N ALA A 227 -18.58 6.91 0.23
CA ALA A 227 -17.51 6.59 -0.70
C ALA A 227 -16.37 7.59 -0.48
N VAL A 228 -15.17 7.10 -0.10
CA VAL A 228 -13.99 7.97 0.06
C VAL A 228 -13.67 8.59 -1.30
N GLU A 229 -13.52 9.92 -1.33
CA GLU A 229 -13.37 10.71 -2.56
C GLU A 229 -11.92 10.71 -3.04
N VAL A 230 -11.46 9.57 -3.55
CA VAL A 230 -10.15 9.38 -4.18
C VAL A 230 -10.31 8.74 -5.55
N GLN A 231 -9.35 8.96 -6.44
CA GLN A 231 -9.45 8.51 -7.84
C GLN A 231 -9.53 7.00 -7.99
N ASP A 232 -8.87 6.25 -7.11
CA ASP A 232 -8.84 4.79 -7.17
C ASP A 232 -10.07 4.14 -6.54
N ASN A 233 -10.94 4.91 -5.87
CA ASN A 233 -12.27 4.47 -5.42
C ASN A 233 -13.35 4.65 -6.51
N TRP A 234 -13.00 4.36 -7.75
CA TRP A 234 -13.80 4.61 -8.96
C TRP A 234 -15.09 3.78 -9.07
N ARG A 235 -15.25 2.70 -8.30
CA ARG A 235 -16.50 1.94 -8.16
C ARG A 235 -17.44 2.52 -7.11
N TRP A 236 -16.97 3.50 -6.32
CA TRP A 236 -17.66 4.15 -5.22
C TRP A 236 -18.21 3.20 -4.14
N PRO A 237 -17.47 2.13 -3.73
CA PRO A 237 -17.85 1.37 -2.56
C PRO A 237 -17.90 2.26 -1.33
N LEU A 238 -18.75 1.86 -0.37
CA LEU A 238 -18.92 2.62 0.85
C LEU A 238 -18.02 2.08 1.95
N SER A 239 -17.26 2.96 2.59
CA SER A 239 -16.49 2.68 3.79
C SER A 239 -17.24 3.13 5.04
N TYR A 240 -17.16 2.38 6.12
CA TYR A 240 -17.69 2.79 7.41
C TYR A 240 -16.78 3.85 8.02
N ASN A 241 -17.37 4.98 8.39
CA ASN A 241 -16.67 6.12 8.98
C ASN A 241 -16.63 6.01 10.50
N VAL A 242 -15.45 5.91 11.07
CA VAL A 242 -15.25 5.82 12.53
C VAL A 242 -14.35 6.94 13.03
N PRO A 243 -14.40 7.32 14.33
CA PRO A 243 -13.39 8.20 14.91
C PRO A 243 -11.98 7.66 14.71
N MET A 244 -10.99 8.54 14.54
CA MET A 244 -9.59 8.17 14.24
C MET A 244 -9.00 7.21 15.28
N GLU A 245 -9.32 7.40 16.56
CA GLU A 245 -8.87 6.51 17.64
C GLU A 245 -9.40 5.07 17.50
N ASP A 246 -10.53 4.89 16.81
CA ASP A 246 -11.12 3.56 16.60
C ASP A 246 -10.46 2.83 15.40
N LEU A 247 -9.76 3.53 14.49
CA LEU A 247 -8.95 2.88 13.45
C LEU A 247 -7.92 1.92 14.06
N CYS A 248 -7.06 2.44 14.94
CA CYS A 248 -6.05 1.62 15.60
C CYS A 248 -6.65 0.56 16.51
N LYS A 249 -7.77 0.83 17.20
CA LYS A 249 -8.47 -0.18 18.01
C LYS A 249 -8.96 -1.35 17.18
N ILE A 250 -9.48 -1.08 15.97
CA ILE A 250 -9.93 -2.13 15.06
C ILE A 250 -8.73 -2.96 14.58
N ILE A 251 -7.64 -2.32 14.16
CA ILE A 251 -6.43 -3.01 13.71
C ILE A 251 -5.82 -3.85 14.85
N ASP A 252 -5.68 -3.28 16.05
CA ASP A 252 -5.18 -4.00 17.24
C ASP A 252 -6.04 -5.21 17.56
N ASN A 253 -7.36 -5.04 17.56
CA ASN A 253 -8.28 -6.15 17.82
C ASN A 253 -8.19 -7.23 16.74
N ALA A 254 -8.09 -6.84 15.48
CA ALA A 254 -7.92 -7.76 14.36
C ALA A 254 -6.65 -8.61 14.55
N VAL A 255 -5.50 -7.97 14.70
CA VAL A 255 -4.21 -8.65 14.83
C VAL A 255 -4.17 -9.56 16.06
N ASN A 256 -4.65 -9.09 17.23
CA ASN A 256 -4.63 -9.86 18.47
C ASN A 256 -5.57 -11.09 18.42
N ASN A 257 -6.62 -11.06 17.59
CA ASN A 257 -7.55 -12.18 17.40
C ASN A 257 -7.23 -13.04 16.16
N GLY A 258 -6.02 -12.94 15.62
CA GLY A 258 -5.54 -13.79 14.52
C GLY A 258 -6.08 -13.38 13.14
N TYR A 259 -6.56 -12.16 12.97
CA TYR A 259 -6.93 -11.56 11.69
C TYR A 259 -5.82 -10.63 11.21
N THR A 260 -5.90 -10.28 9.94
CA THR A 260 -5.00 -9.32 9.29
C THR A 260 -5.82 -8.18 8.68
N VAL A 261 -5.18 -7.20 8.06
CA VAL A 261 -5.86 -6.01 7.53
C VAL A 261 -5.24 -5.63 6.18
N ALA A 262 -6.07 -5.49 5.13
CA ALA A 262 -5.63 -4.87 3.88
C ALA A 262 -5.71 -3.34 4.04
N TRP A 263 -4.57 -2.69 4.10
CA TRP A 263 -4.41 -1.27 4.41
C TRP A 263 -4.13 -0.46 3.14
N GLY A 264 -4.85 0.62 2.94
CA GLY A 264 -4.61 1.64 1.92
C GLY A 264 -4.24 2.97 2.56
N GLY A 265 -3.23 3.65 2.05
CA GLY A 265 -2.79 4.92 2.60
C GLY A 265 -1.65 5.58 1.86
N ASP A 266 -1.19 6.69 2.42
CA ASP A 266 -0.11 7.51 1.89
C ASP A 266 1.25 7.03 2.39
N VAL A 267 2.16 6.78 1.46
CA VAL A 267 3.54 6.38 1.70
C VAL A 267 4.57 7.34 1.09
N THR A 268 4.13 8.48 0.56
CA THR A 268 5.03 9.49 -0.06
C THR A 268 5.78 10.35 0.95
N GLU A 269 5.62 10.07 2.23
CA GLU A 269 6.22 10.78 3.35
C GLU A 269 7.72 10.57 3.52
N ASP A 270 8.41 11.57 4.05
CA ASP A 270 9.83 11.46 4.43
C ASP A 270 10.08 10.34 5.46
N GLY A 271 9.07 10.00 6.27
CA GLY A 271 9.12 8.95 7.28
C GLY A 271 8.85 7.55 6.77
N PHE A 272 8.35 7.39 5.52
CA PHE A 272 8.22 6.09 4.89
C PHE A 272 9.49 5.79 4.09
N THR A 273 10.33 4.92 4.64
CA THR A 273 11.67 4.69 4.10
C THR A 273 11.80 3.34 3.43
N ARG A 274 12.67 3.24 2.42
CA ARG A 274 13.03 1.95 1.81
C ARG A 274 13.78 1.01 2.75
N LYS A 275 14.10 1.45 3.96
CA LYS A 275 14.68 0.61 5.02
C LYS A 275 13.63 -0.18 5.79
N GLY A 276 12.35 -0.05 5.44
CA GLY A 276 11.25 -0.78 6.05
C GLY A 276 10.70 -0.09 7.31
N LEU A 277 10.68 1.23 7.34
CA LEU A 277 10.09 2.02 8.44
C LEU A 277 9.02 2.97 7.91
N GLY A 278 7.93 3.13 8.68
CA GLY A 278 6.91 4.16 8.51
C GLY A 278 6.74 4.93 9.82
N ILE A 279 7.24 6.15 9.89
CA ILE A 279 7.28 6.98 11.10
C ILE A 279 6.69 8.36 10.78
N ALA A 280 5.70 8.80 11.55
CA ALA A 280 5.11 10.13 11.41
C ALA A 280 5.96 11.18 12.13
N TYR A 281 7.04 11.61 11.51
CA TYR A 281 8.00 12.54 12.14
C TYR A 281 7.39 13.91 12.46
N ASP A 282 7.65 14.42 13.66
CA ASP A 282 7.46 15.82 13.99
C ASP A 282 8.65 16.65 13.45
N ILE A 283 8.54 17.06 12.20
CA ILE A 283 9.63 17.77 11.51
C ILE A 283 10.05 19.06 12.23
N LYS A 284 9.13 19.73 12.93
CA LYS A 284 9.47 20.94 13.71
C LYS A 284 10.41 20.60 14.87
N LYS A 285 10.10 19.53 15.61
CA LYS A 285 10.96 19.05 16.69
C LYS A 285 12.26 18.43 16.17
N VAL A 286 12.21 17.68 15.08
CA VAL A 286 13.43 17.11 14.44
C VAL A 286 14.41 18.22 14.08
N ARG A 287 13.95 19.34 13.49
CA ARG A 287 14.80 20.49 13.16
C ARG A 287 15.47 21.06 14.41
N SER A 288 14.69 21.27 15.47
CA SER A 288 15.19 21.77 16.75
C SER A 288 16.26 20.87 17.35
N MET A 289 16.03 19.55 17.39
CA MET A 289 17.00 18.57 17.90
C MET A 289 18.27 18.48 17.04
N ALA A 290 18.16 18.66 15.74
CA ALA A 290 19.30 18.65 14.84
C ALA A 290 20.16 19.94 14.90
N GLY A 291 19.78 20.93 15.72
CA GLY A 291 20.45 22.25 15.80
C GLY A 291 20.37 22.99 14.46
N THR A 292 19.33 22.74 13.69
CA THR A 292 19.15 23.26 12.32
C THR A 292 17.96 24.20 12.33
N ASP A 293 18.15 25.44 11.89
CA ASP A 293 17.04 26.34 11.64
C ASP A 293 16.17 25.87 10.44
N ALA A 294 14.98 26.41 10.32
CA ALA A 294 14.04 26.00 9.26
C ALA A 294 14.65 26.17 7.86
N ASP A 295 15.34 27.29 7.60
CA ASP A 295 15.92 27.59 6.30
C ASP A 295 17.03 26.59 5.92
N ARG A 296 17.80 26.16 6.89
CA ARG A 296 18.86 25.18 6.69
C ARG A 296 18.32 23.79 6.41
N TRP A 297 17.22 23.41 7.09
CA TRP A 297 16.52 22.15 6.80
C TRP A 297 15.97 22.10 5.39
N PHE A 298 15.31 23.17 4.93
CA PHE A 298 14.76 23.23 3.58
C PHE A 298 15.83 23.14 2.47
N LYS A 299 17.04 23.59 2.74
CA LYS A 299 18.17 23.52 1.80
C LYS A 299 18.85 22.15 1.74
N LEU A 300 18.55 21.23 2.68
CA LEU A 300 19.08 19.87 2.64
C LEU A 300 18.43 19.07 1.51
N SER A 301 19.26 18.30 0.81
CA SER A 301 18.78 17.27 -0.11
C SER A 301 17.99 16.19 0.64
N LYS A 302 17.17 15.41 -0.10
CA LYS A 302 16.45 14.27 0.48
C LYS A 302 17.38 13.28 1.18
N SER A 303 18.55 13.02 0.60
CA SER A 303 19.56 12.13 1.20
C SER A 303 20.08 12.66 2.54
N GLU A 304 20.40 13.96 2.64
CA GLU A 304 20.88 14.57 3.88
C GLU A 304 19.79 14.59 4.97
N LYS A 305 18.52 14.82 4.60
CA LYS A 305 17.39 14.70 5.53
C LYS A 305 17.27 13.28 6.07
N ASN A 306 17.33 12.28 5.18
CA ASN A 306 17.26 10.87 5.57
C ASN A 306 18.39 10.48 6.53
N VAL A 307 19.64 10.90 6.28
CA VAL A 307 20.75 10.65 7.22
C VAL A 307 20.46 11.23 8.61
N LYS A 308 19.88 12.43 8.68
CA LYS A 308 19.51 13.05 9.96
C LYS A 308 18.37 12.30 10.67
N LEU A 309 17.33 11.91 9.94
CA LEU A 309 16.23 11.11 10.48
C LEU A 309 16.72 9.75 10.98
N ASP A 310 17.53 9.06 10.19
CA ASP A 310 18.14 7.78 10.55
C ASP A 310 19.05 7.89 11.80
N SER A 311 19.77 8.99 11.95
CA SER A 311 20.62 9.20 13.14
C SER A 311 19.83 9.39 14.43
N LEU A 312 18.58 9.83 14.35
CA LEU A 312 17.67 9.89 15.49
C LEU A 312 17.04 8.50 15.76
N GLY A 313 16.73 7.74 14.72
CA GLY A 313 16.19 6.38 14.81
C GLY A 313 14.99 6.29 15.76
N VAL A 314 15.04 5.39 16.76
CA VAL A 314 13.97 5.21 17.76
C VAL A 314 13.70 6.43 18.65
N ASN A 315 14.62 7.38 18.70
CA ASN A 315 14.50 8.62 19.47
C ASN A 315 13.92 9.78 18.64
N ALA A 316 13.58 9.54 17.39
CA ALA A 316 12.99 10.57 16.55
C ALA A 316 11.61 10.98 17.10
N PRO A 317 11.37 12.30 17.27
CA PRO A 317 10.07 12.77 17.71
C PRO A 317 9.02 12.54 16.65
N GLU A 318 7.84 12.06 17.08
CA GLU A 318 6.67 11.87 16.22
C GLU A 318 5.60 12.91 16.54
N ILE A 319 4.75 13.18 15.55
CA ILE A 319 3.50 13.89 15.78
C ILE A 319 2.57 13.03 16.64
N VAL A 320 1.69 13.69 17.37
CA VAL A 320 0.51 13.07 17.95
C VAL A 320 -0.65 13.45 17.04
N PRO A 321 -1.08 12.57 16.12
CA PRO A 321 -2.10 12.90 15.14
C PRO A 321 -3.43 13.19 15.84
N THR A 322 -4.18 14.16 15.31
CA THR A 322 -5.54 14.45 15.72
C THR A 322 -6.49 14.23 14.56
N GLN A 323 -7.77 14.04 14.88
CA GLN A 323 -8.81 13.91 13.85
C GLN A 323 -8.81 15.13 12.88
N LYS A 324 -8.59 16.33 13.42
CA LYS A 324 -8.50 17.55 12.61
C LYS A 324 -7.28 17.53 11.70
N MET A 325 -6.09 17.17 12.20
CA MET A 325 -4.88 17.08 11.37
C MET A 325 -5.07 16.09 10.22
N ARG A 326 -5.70 14.95 10.50
CA ARG A 326 -6.00 13.93 9.50
C ARG A 326 -6.95 14.47 8.42
N GLN A 327 -8.00 15.21 8.80
CA GLN A 327 -8.92 15.82 7.84
C GLN A 327 -8.23 16.90 7.01
N ASP A 328 -7.52 17.83 7.68
CA ASP A 328 -6.79 18.91 7.00
C ASP A 328 -5.78 18.35 5.95
N ALA A 329 -5.08 17.24 6.29
CA ALA A 329 -4.11 16.61 5.41
C ALA A 329 -4.77 15.94 4.18
N PHE A 330 -5.97 15.41 4.33
CA PHE A 330 -6.76 14.90 3.22
C PHE A 330 -7.25 16.04 2.30
N ASP A 331 -7.79 17.09 2.89
CA ASP A 331 -8.36 18.21 2.16
C ASP A 331 -7.30 19.04 1.40
N ASN A 332 -6.06 19.08 1.89
CA ASN A 332 -4.96 19.87 1.30
C ASN A 332 -3.93 19.03 0.51
N TRP A 333 -4.20 17.74 0.30
CA TRP A 333 -3.33 16.79 -0.42
C TRP A 333 -1.99 16.47 0.25
N GLU A 334 -1.89 16.69 1.56
CA GLU A 334 -0.77 16.25 2.38
C GLU A 334 -0.83 14.74 2.66
N THR A 335 -2.04 14.17 2.50
CA THR A 335 -2.30 12.72 2.54
C THR A 335 -3.06 12.34 1.27
N THR A 336 -2.48 11.46 0.47
CA THR A 336 -3.00 10.99 -0.81
C THR A 336 -3.15 9.47 -0.83
N ASP A 337 -3.88 8.94 -1.80
CA ASP A 337 -4.06 7.50 -1.99
C ASP A 337 -2.93 6.98 -2.89
N ASP A 338 -1.90 6.39 -2.28
CA ASP A 338 -0.67 6.06 -2.97
C ASP A 338 -0.36 4.57 -3.01
N HIS A 339 -0.70 3.83 -1.94
CA HIS A 339 -0.19 2.48 -1.80
C HIS A 339 -1.06 1.56 -0.93
N GLY A 340 -1.16 0.31 -1.36
CA GLY A 340 -1.79 -0.77 -0.59
C GLY A 340 -0.75 -1.69 0.04
N MET A 341 -0.94 -2.04 1.33
CA MET A 341 -0.09 -2.96 2.07
C MET A 341 -0.93 -3.88 2.98
N HIS A 342 -0.29 -4.89 3.58
CA HIS A 342 -0.98 -5.89 4.40
C HIS A 342 -0.44 -5.89 5.84
N ILE A 343 -1.24 -5.41 6.81
CA ILE A 343 -0.90 -5.42 8.23
C ILE A 343 -1.20 -6.81 8.82
N TYR A 344 -0.18 -7.44 9.43
CA TYR A 344 -0.27 -8.80 9.93
C TYR A 344 0.27 -9.02 11.34
N GLY A 345 0.90 -8.01 11.95
CA GLY A 345 1.50 -8.18 13.26
C GLY A 345 1.68 -6.88 14.04
N ILE A 346 2.12 -7.04 15.27
CA ILE A 346 2.49 -5.96 16.20
C ILE A 346 3.87 -6.29 16.77
N ALA A 347 4.76 -5.32 16.80
CA ALA A 347 6.08 -5.39 17.41
C ALA A 347 6.35 -4.17 18.29
N LYS A 348 7.37 -4.27 19.15
CA LYS A 348 7.89 -3.15 19.96
C LYS A 348 9.35 -2.95 19.66
N ASP A 349 9.79 -1.69 19.63
CA ASP A 349 11.21 -1.37 19.63
C ASP A 349 11.81 -1.51 21.04
N GLN A 350 13.12 -1.29 21.16
CA GLN A 350 13.87 -1.36 22.43
C GLN A 350 13.41 -0.34 23.48
N ASN A 351 12.68 0.70 23.10
CA ASN A 351 12.10 1.70 24.00
C ASN A 351 10.64 1.36 24.38
N GLY A 352 10.09 0.24 23.86
CA GLY A 352 8.73 -0.20 24.12
C GLY A 352 7.66 0.48 23.23
N LYS A 353 8.05 1.30 22.24
CA LYS A 353 7.13 1.89 21.28
C LYS A 353 6.56 0.80 20.37
N GLU A 354 5.25 0.83 20.14
CA GLU A 354 4.54 -0.15 19.31
C GLU A 354 4.54 0.24 17.84
N TYR A 355 4.71 -0.79 17.00
CA TYR A 355 4.66 -0.73 15.55
C TYR A 355 3.75 -1.82 15.00
N TYR A 356 3.08 -1.55 13.89
CA TYR A 356 2.48 -2.60 13.08
C TYR A 356 3.54 -3.23 12.19
N MET A 357 3.49 -4.55 12.05
CA MET A 357 4.26 -5.30 11.06
C MET A 357 3.43 -5.39 9.79
N VAL A 358 3.98 -4.86 8.70
CA VAL A 358 3.25 -4.64 7.45
C VAL A 358 4.02 -5.29 6.31
N LYS A 359 3.38 -6.23 5.62
CA LYS A 359 3.90 -6.87 4.42
C LYS A 359 3.75 -5.92 3.23
N ASN A 360 4.84 -5.65 2.54
CA ASN A 360 4.87 -4.90 1.29
C ASN A 360 5.02 -5.84 0.10
N SER A 361 4.76 -5.33 -1.09
CA SER A 361 4.84 -6.04 -2.37
C SER A 361 6.00 -5.57 -3.26
N TRP A 362 7.16 -5.29 -2.64
CA TRP A 362 8.37 -4.85 -3.36
C TRP A 362 9.53 -5.85 -3.25
N GLY A 363 9.22 -7.15 -3.07
CA GLY A 363 10.19 -8.21 -2.90
C GLY A 363 10.81 -8.28 -1.50
N GLU A 364 11.55 -9.34 -1.27
CA GLU A 364 12.30 -9.56 -0.02
C GLU A 364 13.62 -8.80 -0.02
N TYR A 365 13.59 -7.48 0.19
CA TYR A 365 14.79 -6.68 0.31
C TYR A 365 14.82 -5.89 1.62
N GLY A 366 15.96 -5.23 1.86
CA GLY A 366 16.18 -4.41 3.04
C GLY A 366 16.43 -5.22 4.32
N ASP A 367 16.57 -4.51 5.42
CA ASP A 367 16.92 -5.09 6.72
C ASP A 367 15.83 -6.03 7.28
N TYR A 368 14.58 -5.84 6.86
CA TYR A 368 13.42 -6.58 7.35
C TYR A 368 12.75 -7.45 6.26
N LYS A 369 13.48 -7.74 5.18
CA LYS A 369 13.07 -8.70 4.14
C LYS A 369 11.64 -8.49 3.65
N GLY A 370 11.31 -7.27 3.21
CA GLY A 370 9.99 -6.94 2.67
C GLY A 370 8.89 -6.66 3.71
N THR A 371 9.20 -6.68 5.01
CA THR A 371 8.35 -6.18 6.07
C THR A 371 8.66 -4.72 6.39
N TRP A 372 7.62 -3.92 6.59
CA TRP A 372 7.72 -2.57 7.14
C TRP A 372 7.22 -2.54 8.57
N TYR A 373 7.88 -1.75 9.41
CA TYR A 373 7.44 -1.44 10.76
C TYR A 373 6.89 -0.02 10.76
N MET A 374 5.58 0.10 10.89
CA MET A 374 4.88 1.38 10.85
C MET A 374 4.38 1.74 12.24
N THR A 375 4.70 2.95 12.74
CA THR A 375 4.19 3.40 14.02
C THR A 375 2.68 3.55 14.01
N LYS A 376 2.02 3.41 15.16
CA LYS A 376 0.57 3.64 15.28
C LYS A 376 0.20 5.08 14.88
N ALA A 377 1.08 6.05 15.17
CA ALA A 377 0.89 7.43 14.76
C ALA A 377 0.89 7.59 13.23
N PHE A 378 1.82 6.90 12.54
CA PHE A 378 1.85 6.90 11.08
C PHE A 378 0.56 6.31 10.50
N VAL A 379 0.16 5.13 10.96
CA VAL A 379 -1.05 4.48 10.48
C VAL A 379 -2.31 5.31 10.79
N ALA A 380 -2.45 5.83 12.01
CA ALA A 380 -3.58 6.69 12.36
C ALA A 380 -3.67 7.94 11.48
N TYR A 381 -2.52 8.51 11.09
CA TYR A 381 -2.46 9.75 10.32
C TYR A 381 -2.66 9.51 8.81
N LYS A 382 -2.02 8.47 8.25
CA LYS A 382 -1.88 8.28 6.81
C LYS A 382 -2.81 7.22 6.19
N THR A 383 -3.65 6.55 6.96
CA THR A 383 -4.65 5.61 6.42
C THR A 383 -5.68 6.35 5.57
N MET A 384 -5.91 5.91 4.34
CA MET A 384 -7.09 6.32 3.56
C MET A 384 -8.31 5.50 3.98
N ASP A 385 -8.21 4.20 3.78
CA ASP A 385 -9.13 3.21 4.31
C ASP A 385 -8.41 1.88 4.56
N PHE A 386 -9.12 0.90 5.11
CA PHE A 386 -8.62 -0.46 5.17
C PHE A 386 -9.78 -1.46 5.14
N MET A 387 -9.52 -2.63 4.55
CA MET A 387 -10.46 -3.74 4.58
C MET A 387 -10.14 -4.70 5.72
N VAL A 388 -11.18 -5.15 6.40
CA VAL A 388 -11.07 -6.08 7.53
C VAL A 388 -12.28 -7.03 7.56
N ASN A 389 -12.10 -8.21 8.12
CA ASN A 389 -13.21 -9.10 8.44
C ASN A 389 -14.07 -8.46 9.53
N LYS A 390 -15.40 -8.36 9.34
CA LYS A 390 -16.32 -7.76 10.34
C LYS A 390 -16.23 -8.40 11.71
N ASN A 391 -15.86 -9.70 11.79
CA ASN A 391 -15.69 -10.39 13.07
C ASN A 391 -14.42 -9.96 13.83
N ALA A 392 -13.49 -9.30 13.14
CA ALA A 392 -12.29 -8.72 13.73
C ALA A 392 -12.52 -7.34 14.37
N ILE A 393 -13.66 -6.72 14.13
CA ILE A 393 -14.03 -5.42 14.70
C ILE A 393 -14.52 -5.60 16.14
N PRO A 394 -14.10 -4.76 17.12
CA PRO A 394 -14.59 -4.80 18.50
C PRO A 394 -16.11 -4.76 18.55
N LYS A 395 -16.72 -5.52 19.49
CA LYS A 395 -18.19 -5.68 19.59
C LYS A 395 -18.94 -4.36 19.76
N ASP A 396 -18.40 -3.46 20.55
CA ASP A 396 -18.98 -2.12 20.79
C ASP A 396 -18.96 -1.25 19.52
N ILE A 397 -17.89 -1.32 18.73
CA ILE A 397 -17.77 -0.62 17.44
C ILE A 397 -18.74 -1.25 16.43
N ARG A 398 -18.78 -2.58 16.31
CA ARG A 398 -19.75 -3.27 15.43
C ARG A 398 -21.19 -2.85 15.71
N LYS A 399 -21.57 -2.79 17.00
CA LYS A 399 -22.91 -2.34 17.42
C LYS A 399 -23.22 -0.93 16.94
N LYS A 400 -22.24 0.00 17.00
CA LYS A 400 -22.41 1.38 16.51
C LYS A 400 -22.52 1.44 14.98
N LEU A 401 -21.82 0.55 14.28
CA LEU A 401 -21.85 0.45 12.81
C LEU A 401 -23.08 -0.32 12.29
N GLY A 402 -23.81 -1.00 13.13
CA GLY A 402 -24.97 -1.82 12.73
C GLY A 402 -24.60 -3.11 11.99
N ILE A 403 -23.47 -3.74 12.32
CA ILE A 403 -22.95 -4.97 11.67
C ILE A 403 -22.57 -6.05 12.67
#